data_a41a863269191b57d537a649bece95e7
#
_entry.id   a41a863269191b57d537a649bece95e7
#
_cell.length_a   1.000
_cell.length_b   1.000
_cell.length_c   1.000
_cell.angle_alpha   90.00
_cell.angle_beta   90.00
_cell.angle_gamma   90.00
#
_symmetry.space_group_name_H-M   'P 1'
#
loop_
_entity.id
_entity.type
_entity.pdbx_description
1 polymer ?
#
loop_
_entity_poly.entity_id
_entity_poly.type
_entity_poly.pdbx_seq_one_letter_code
_entity_poly.pdbx_strand_id
1 'polypeptide(L)'
;MTEQFLIGTYTKKDSKGVYKVTLDPQKEEITKVELAIPSQKPAYLQVGSDKRVYAVKQIDDQGGVASYSLKDDNAKMLSKVLAAGAPPAYVGLDEKRHLLYSANYHTAKVDVFKINDDGTLTQTDSVLHQGATGPQPEQDSPHVHFADLTPDQRLVVCDLGMDLVVVYDVSADGKLTAVSRYKSEDGFGSRHIAFHPNGKYAYLLGELSSKLEVLQYNATDGTFSHVQTIKTIPDDWTAHNGAAAIRLSKDGKFIYTSNRGENTIAVFEVQPDFTVKHIQSISTEGDFPRDFNLSSDESFLLASNQNSDNLTLYKRDPDTGKLVLLQKDVACPEPVCVQRF
;
A
#
# COMPACT_ATOMS: atom_id res chain seq x y z
N MET A 1 21.26 -13.87 8.56
CA MET A 1 21.40 -12.99 7.36
C MET A 1 20.59 -11.72 7.63
N THR A 2 21.09 -10.57 7.23
CA THR A 2 20.36 -9.31 7.32
C THR A 2 19.22 -9.27 6.33
N GLU A 3 18.15 -8.54 6.64
CA GLU A 3 17.02 -8.28 5.76
C GLU A 3 17.01 -6.82 5.32
N GLN A 4 16.51 -6.54 4.13
CA GLN A 4 16.52 -5.19 3.58
C GLN A 4 15.10 -4.75 3.20
N PHE A 5 14.84 -3.45 3.43
CA PHE A 5 13.63 -2.78 2.99
C PHE A 5 13.98 -1.53 2.18
N LEU A 6 13.14 -1.20 1.23
CA LEU A 6 13.16 0.10 0.56
C LEU A 6 12.03 0.97 1.10
N ILE A 7 12.39 2.20 1.44
CA ILE A 7 11.47 3.20 1.98
C ILE A 7 11.22 4.27 0.92
N GLY A 8 9.98 4.33 0.44
CA GLY A 8 9.50 5.43 -0.38
C GLY A 8 9.23 6.67 0.48
N THR A 9 9.48 7.85 -0.06
CA THR A 9 9.40 9.11 0.69
C THR A 9 8.71 10.22 -0.07
N TYR A 10 8.24 11.25 0.66
CA TYR A 10 7.92 12.55 0.08
C TYR A 10 9.16 13.41 0.01
N THR A 11 9.59 14.02 -0.94
CA THR A 11 10.77 14.89 -0.99
C THR A 11 10.37 16.37 -0.83
N LYS A 12 9.60 16.67 0.22
CA LYS A 12 9.10 18.02 0.50
C LYS A 12 10.04 18.83 1.40
N LYS A 13 10.87 18.13 2.22
CA LYS A 13 11.81 18.70 3.17
C LYS A 13 13.22 18.18 2.89
N ASP A 14 13.69 17.23 3.70
CA ASP A 14 15.08 16.77 3.73
C ASP A 14 15.33 15.48 2.93
N SER A 15 14.28 14.73 2.61
CA SER A 15 14.42 13.49 1.84
C SER A 15 14.97 13.75 0.44
N LYS A 16 15.83 12.84 -0.03
CA LYS A 16 16.47 12.86 -1.36
C LYS A 16 15.96 11.77 -2.29
N GLY A 17 15.05 10.89 -1.82
CA GLY A 17 14.54 9.81 -2.66
C GLY A 17 14.15 8.56 -1.90
N VAL A 18 14.45 7.37 -2.44
CA VAL A 18 14.21 6.07 -1.79
C VAL A 18 15.40 5.73 -0.90
N TYR A 19 15.12 5.31 0.33
CA TYR A 19 16.13 4.86 1.29
C TYR A 19 16.12 3.34 1.40
N LYS A 20 17.29 2.75 1.62
CA LYS A 20 17.46 1.33 1.95
C LYS A 20 17.68 1.20 3.45
N VAL A 21 16.91 0.36 4.09
CA VAL A 21 16.98 0.02 5.52
C VAL A 21 17.52 -1.39 5.67
N THR A 22 18.49 -1.58 6.53
CA THR A 22 19.04 -2.90 6.87
C THR A 22 18.61 -3.27 8.28
N LEU A 23 17.86 -4.37 8.39
CA LEU A 23 17.47 -5.03 9.64
C LEU A 23 18.44 -6.19 9.93
N ASP A 24 18.98 -6.25 11.14
CA ASP A 24 19.69 -7.42 11.66
C ASP A 24 18.75 -8.23 12.57
N PRO A 25 18.22 -9.38 12.11
CA PRO A 25 17.29 -10.18 12.91
C PRO A 25 17.93 -10.79 14.18
N GLN A 26 19.25 -10.98 14.21
CA GLN A 26 19.92 -11.54 15.39
C GLN A 26 20.07 -10.53 16.52
N LYS A 27 20.24 -9.25 16.13
CA LYS A 27 20.30 -8.14 17.08
C LYS A 27 18.93 -7.55 17.38
N GLU A 28 17.93 -7.92 16.58
CA GLU A 28 16.56 -7.36 16.62
C GLU A 28 16.55 -5.83 16.45
N GLU A 29 17.40 -5.32 15.55
CA GLU A 29 17.56 -3.86 15.35
C GLU A 29 17.74 -3.47 13.87
N ILE A 30 17.33 -2.25 13.55
CA ILE A 30 17.71 -1.56 12.31
C ILE A 30 19.13 -1.03 12.51
N THR A 31 20.05 -1.51 11.68
CA THR A 31 21.47 -1.18 11.79
C THR A 31 21.91 -0.09 10.84
N LYS A 32 21.16 0.16 9.77
CA LYS A 32 21.53 1.15 8.74
C LYS A 32 20.33 1.69 8.00
N VAL A 33 20.37 2.99 7.72
CA VAL A 33 19.47 3.70 6.79
C VAL A 33 20.34 4.51 5.84
N GLU A 34 20.21 4.29 4.54
CA GLU A 34 21.04 4.96 3.52
C GLU A 34 20.23 5.30 2.27
N LEU A 35 20.58 6.38 1.57
CA LEU A 35 19.95 6.73 0.30
C LEU A 35 20.30 5.67 -0.76
N ALA A 36 19.27 5.05 -1.35
CA ALA A 36 19.42 4.03 -2.39
C ALA A 36 19.14 4.57 -3.80
N ILE A 37 18.07 5.36 -3.96
CA ILE A 37 17.67 5.90 -5.26
C ILE A 37 17.38 7.40 -5.12
N PRO A 38 18.23 8.28 -5.63
CA PRO A 38 17.90 9.70 -5.74
C PRO A 38 16.70 9.90 -6.68
N SER A 39 15.60 10.45 -6.15
CA SER A 39 14.36 10.65 -6.92
C SER A 39 13.48 11.70 -6.28
N GLN A 40 12.63 12.37 -7.08
CA GLN A 40 11.61 13.27 -6.55
C GLN A 40 10.29 12.51 -6.34
N LYS A 41 9.71 12.68 -5.15
CA LYS A 41 8.43 12.10 -4.69
C LYS A 41 8.24 10.61 -5.01
N PRO A 42 9.17 9.70 -4.71
CA PRO A 42 8.96 8.27 -4.84
C PRO A 42 8.07 7.76 -3.69
N ALA A 43 6.85 8.29 -3.60
CA ALA A 43 5.96 8.11 -2.45
C ALA A 43 5.39 6.67 -2.35
N TYR A 44 5.43 5.92 -3.43
CA TYR A 44 5.09 4.50 -3.44
C TYR A 44 5.98 3.74 -4.41
N LEU A 45 6.31 2.50 -4.10
CA LEU A 45 7.17 1.68 -4.95
C LEU A 45 6.83 0.19 -4.83
N GLN A 46 7.23 -0.58 -5.84
CA GLN A 46 7.25 -2.04 -5.85
C GLN A 46 8.62 -2.56 -6.27
N VAL A 47 8.97 -3.74 -5.78
CA VAL A 47 10.24 -4.40 -6.06
C VAL A 47 9.97 -5.69 -6.80
N GLY A 48 10.52 -5.83 -8.00
CA GLY A 48 10.46 -7.05 -8.78
C GLY A 48 11.46 -8.11 -8.29
N SER A 49 11.19 -9.36 -8.62
CA SER A 49 12.05 -10.50 -8.29
C SER A 49 13.46 -10.39 -8.89
N ASP A 50 13.61 -9.61 -9.96
CA ASP A 50 14.86 -9.31 -10.66
C ASP A 50 15.62 -8.09 -10.07
N LYS A 51 15.19 -7.59 -8.90
CA LYS A 51 15.74 -6.39 -8.23
C LYS A 51 15.52 -5.08 -9.00
N ARG A 52 14.57 -5.05 -9.93
CA ARG A 52 14.06 -3.80 -10.49
C ARG A 52 13.11 -3.14 -9.49
N VAL A 53 13.16 -1.82 -9.42
CA VAL A 53 12.27 -1.01 -8.59
C VAL A 53 11.40 -0.17 -9.50
N TYR A 54 10.10 -0.24 -9.28
CA TYR A 54 9.10 0.56 -9.98
C TYR A 54 8.52 1.54 -8.97
N ALA A 55 8.65 2.83 -9.22
CA ALA A 55 8.25 3.84 -8.25
C ALA A 55 7.42 4.94 -8.90
N VAL A 56 6.59 5.53 -8.10
CA VAL A 56 5.96 6.81 -8.38
C VAL A 56 7.05 7.86 -8.55
N LYS A 57 6.84 8.81 -9.46
CA LYS A 57 7.79 9.88 -9.75
C LYS A 57 7.08 11.19 -10.06
N GLN A 58 7.68 12.29 -9.62
CA GLN A 58 7.32 13.63 -10.06
C GLN A 58 8.56 14.33 -10.60
N ILE A 59 8.40 15.14 -11.65
CA ILE A 59 9.35 16.13 -12.13
C ILE A 59 8.55 17.38 -12.45
N ASP A 60 8.83 18.47 -11.77
CA ASP A 60 8.09 19.73 -11.85
C ASP A 60 6.57 19.50 -11.65
N ASP A 61 5.74 19.86 -12.61
CA ASP A 61 4.28 19.68 -12.62
C ASP A 61 3.82 18.38 -13.33
N GLN A 62 4.77 17.47 -13.66
CA GLN A 62 4.47 16.18 -14.27
C GLN A 62 4.62 15.05 -13.29
N GLY A 63 3.56 14.24 -13.17
CA GLY A 63 3.53 13.01 -12.36
C GLY A 63 3.46 11.76 -13.19
N GLY A 64 3.91 10.63 -12.65
CA GLY A 64 3.83 9.34 -13.31
C GLY A 64 4.66 8.28 -12.60
N VAL A 65 5.25 7.38 -13.37
CA VAL A 65 6.02 6.23 -12.88
C VAL A 65 7.42 6.18 -13.49
N ALA A 66 8.35 5.55 -12.77
CA ALA A 66 9.69 5.28 -13.25
C ALA A 66 10.15 3.87 -12.85
N SER A 67 11.03 3.28 -13.65
CA SER A 67 11.71 2.03 -13.37
C SER A 67 13.20 2.24 -13.14
N TYR A 68 13.77 1.48 -12.20
CA TYR A 68 15.16 1.53 -11.80
C TYR A 68 15.74 0.13 -11.71
N SER A 69 17.04 0.00 -11.98
CA SER A 69 17.84 -1.18 -11.62
C SER A 69 18.63 -0.86 -10.36
N LEU A 70 18.60 -1.76 -9.38
CA LEU A 70 19.46 -1.75 -8.18
C LEU A 70 20.44 -2.91 -8.18
N LYS A 71 20.82 -3.43 -9.35
CA LYS A 71 21.94 -4.34 -9.45
C LYS A 71 23.22 -3.60 -9.04
N ASP A 72 24.06 -4.24 -8.26
CA ASP A 72 25.39 -3.72 -7.82
C ASP A 72 25.32 -2.48 -6.88
N ASP A 73 24.23 -2.33 -6.11
CA ASP A 73 23.99 -1.19 -5.18
C ASP A 73 24.06 0.21 -5.82
N ASN A 74 24.12 0.29 -7.14
CA ASN A 74 24.08 1.54 -7.90
C ASN A 74 22.72 1.68 -8.60
N ALA A 75 21.95 2.66 -8.17
CA ALA A 75 20.67 2.95 -8.80
C ALA A 75 20.85 3.52 -10.21
N LYS A 76 20.29 2.83 -11.20
CA LYS A 76 20.21 3.34 -12.57
C LYS A 76 18.74 3.45 -12.99
N MET A 77 18.29 4.64 -13.34
CA MET A 77 16.97 4.81 -13.95
C MET A 77 16.97 4.18 -15.34
N LEU A 78 16.02 3.29 -15.61
CA LEU A 78 15.84 2.60 -16.89
C LEU A 78 14.84 3.37 -17.75
N SER A 79 13.74 3.84 -17.15
CA SER A 79 12.63 4.49 -17.85
C SER A 79 11.85 5.39 -16.93
N LYS A 80 11.12 6.34 -17.52
CA LYS A 80 10.05 7.12 -16.88
C LYS A 80 8.93 7.39 -17.86
N VAL A 81 7.69 7.35 -17.42
CA VAL A 81 6.49 7.77 -18.15
C VAL A 81 5.77 8.79 -17.28
N LEU A 82 5.70 10.02 -17.75
CA LEU A 82 5.13 11.16 -17.03
C LEU A 82 4.04 11.82 -17.86
N ALA A 83 3.05 12.37 -17.18
CA ALA A 83 1.99 13.19 -17.76
C ALA A 83 1.75 14.44 -16.88
N ALA A 84 1.12 15.47 -17.41
CA ALA A 84 0.76 16.67 -16.65
C ALA A 84 -0.14 16.29 -15.45
N GLY A 85 0.14 16.89 -14.30
CA GLY A 85 -0.59 16.70 -13.05
C GLY A 85 0.19 15.98 -11.96
N ALA A 86 -0.50 15.69 -10.85
CA ALA A 86 0.09 15.06 -9.67
C ALA A 86 0.51 13.61 -9.94
N PRO A 87 1.52 13.10 -9.23
CA PRO A 87 1.94 11.71 -9.34
C PRO A 87 0.89 10.75 -8.77
N PRO A 88 0.90 9.46 -9.18
CA PRO A 88 0.06 8.43 -8.59
C PRO A 88 0.26 8.27 -7.08
N ALA A 89 -0.73 7.71 -6.39
CA ALA A 89 -0.66 7.33 -4.99
C ALA A 89 -0.12 5.90 -4.78
N TYR A 90 -0.25 5.05 -5.81
CA TYR A 90 0.09 3.62 -5.74
C TYR A 90 0.65 3.12 -7.07
N VAL A 91 1.51 2.11 -7.00
CA VAL A 91 1.90 1.26 -8.11
C VAL A 91 1.76 -0.20 -7.72
N GLY A 92 1.14 -1.02 -8.59
CA GLY A 92 1.00 -2.47 -8.48
C GLY A 92 1.83 -3.18 -9.54
N LEU A 93 2.45 -4.32 -9.22
CA LEU A 93 3.33 -5.06 -10.11
C LEU A 93 2.75 -6.43 -10.46
N ASP A 94 2.62 -6.69 -11.76
CA ASP A 94 2.23 -7.98 -12.32
C ASP A 94 3.43 -8.59 -13.05
N GLU A 95 4.21 -9.36 -12.32
CA GLU A 95 5.40 -10.00 -12.89
C GLU A 95 5.04 -11.05 -13.94
N LYS A 96 3.89 -11.71 -13.81
CA LYS A 96 3.45 -12.78 -14.71
C LYS A 96 3.14 -12.26 -16.13
N ARG A 97 2.48 -11.10 -16.24
CA ARG A 97 2.12 -10.47 -17.52
C ARG A 97 3.11 -9.37 -17.92
N HIS A 98 4.13 -9.11 -17.09
CA HIS A 98 5.07 -7.98 -17.27
C HIS A 98 4.33 -6.65 -17.38
N LEU A 99 3.41 -6.39 -16.44
CA LEU A 99 2.63 -5.15 -16.38
C LEU A 99 2.88 -4.41 -15.06
N LEU A 100 2.81 -3.10 -15.13
CA LEU A 100 2.78 -2.20 -13.99
C LEU A 100 1.47 -1.42 -14.02
N TYR A 101 0.79 -1.34 -12.89
CA TYR A 101 -0.42 -0.55 -12.71
C TYR A 101 -0.12 0.69 -11.89
N SER A 102 -0.80 1.80 -12.16
CA SER A 102 -0.76 2.95 -11.26
C SER A 102 -2.17 3.43 -10.93
N ALA A 103 -2.36 3.83 -9.67
CA ALA A 103 -3.57 4.46 -9.18
C ALA A 103 -3.29 5.93 -8.88
N ASN A 104 -3.97 6.85 -9.55
CA ASN A 104 -3.74 8.27 -9.37
C ASN A 104 -4.90 8.95 -8.63
N TYR A 105 -4.64 9.34 -7.40
CA TYR A 105 -5.59 9.98 -6.50
C TYR A 105 -6.16 11.30 -7.05
N HIS A 106 -5.29 12.14 -7.62
CA HIS A 106 -5.69 13.48 -8.04
C HIS A 106 -6.30 13.55 -9.44
N THR A 107 -5.98 12.59 -10.31
CA THR A 107 -6.51 12.56 -11.67
C THR A 107 -7.59 11.50 -11.89
N ALA A 108 -7.91 10.73 -10.85
CA ALA A 108 -8.88 9.62 -10.88
C ALA A 108 -8.59 8.55 -11.95
N LYS A 109 -7.32 8.37 -12.33
CA LYS A 109 -6.91 7.44 -13.38
C LYS A 109 -6.29 6.16 -12.83
N VAL A 110 -6.57 5.08 -13.55
CA VAL A 110 -5.82 3.83 -13.50
C VAL A 110 -5.06 3.72 -14.80
N ASP A 111 -3.73 3.74 -14.76
CA ASP A 111 -2.90 3.55 -15.95
C ASP A 111 -2.22 2.19 -15.91
N VAL A 112 -2.06 1.58 -17.09
CA VAL A 112 -1.37 0.30 -17.28
C VAL A 112 -0.15 0.51 -18.15
N PHE A 113 0.97 -0.08 -17.74
CA PHE A 113 2.22 0.00 -18.48
C PHE A 113 2.77 -1.40 -18.71
N LYS A 114 3.17 -1.69 -19.93
CA LYS A 114 3.99 -2.86 -20.25
C LYS A 114 5.42 -2.62 -19.77
N ILE A 115 5.99 -3.62 -19.10
CA ILE A 115 7.39 -3.69 -18.73
C ILE A 115 8.12 -4.44 -19.83
N ASN A 116 8.96 -3.75 -20.58
CA ASN A 116 9.77 -4.36 -21.63
C ASN A 116 10.97 -5.14 -21.04
N ASP A 117 11.60 -6.00 -21.80
CA ASP A 117 12.71 -6.86 -21.34
C ASP A 117 13.90 -6.06 -20.77
N ASP A 118 14.16 -4.87 -21.33
CA ASP A 118 15.18 -3.94 -20.86
C ASP A 118 14.77 -3.14 -19.61
N GLY A 119 13.53 -3.33 -19.13
CA GLY A 119 12.95 -2.62 -17.99
C GLY A 119 12.35 -1.26 -18.32
N THR A 120 12.28 -0.88 -19.60
CA THR A 120 11.56 0.33 -20.01
C THR A 120 10.04 0.13 -19.91
N LEU A 121 9.30 1.23 -19.75
CA LEU A 121 7.85 1.23 -19.57
C LEU A 121 7.16 1.82 -20.80
N THR A 122 6.08 1.18 -21.26
CA THR A 122 5.23 1.66 -22.34
C THR A 122 3.77 1.64 -21.89
N GLN A 123 3.09 2.78 -21.86
CA GLN A 123 1.68 2.84 -21.47
C GLN A 123 0.84 2.07 -22.49
N THR A 124 -0.02 1.19 -21.99
CA THR A 124 -0.90 0.33 -22.81
C THR A 124 -2.36 0.70 -22.64
N ASP A 125 -2.77 1.19 -21.45
CA ASP A 125 -4.14 1.59 -21.18
C ASP A 125 -4.22 2.73 -20.17
N SER A 126 -5.38 3.39 -20.13
CA SER A 126 -5.72 4.42 -19.14
C SER A 126 -7.24 4.49 -18.97
N VAL A 127 -7.71 4.25 -17.74
CA VAL A 127 -9.14 4.30 -17.39
C VAL A 127 -9.37 5.45 -16.42
N LEU A 128 -10.33 6.32 -16.75
CA LEU A 128 -10.76 7.41 -15.89
C LEU A 128 -11.99 6.97 -15.08
N HIS A 129 -11.91 7.06 -13.75
CA HIS A 129 -13.06 6.88 -12.89
C HIS A 129 -13.94 8.13 -12.92
N GLN A 130 -15.25 7.94 -13.08
CA GLN A 130 -16.27 9.00 -13.13
C GLN A 130 -17.53 8.52 -12.42
N GLY A 131 -18.21 9.42 -11.72
CA GLY A 131 -19.49 9.14 -11.07
C GLY A 131 -19.72 9.97 -9.82
N ALA A 132 -20.76 9.59 -9.08
CA ALA A 132 -21.10 10.21 -7.81
C ALA A 132 -20.06 9.88 -6.74
N THR A 133 -19.72 10.88 -5.93
CA THR A 133 -18.75 10.76 -4.83
C THR A 133 -19.45 10.70 -3.48
N GLY A 134 -18.70 10.36 -2.44
CA GLY A 134 -19.20 10.30 -1.07
C GLY A 134 -19.41 11.68 -0.44
N PRO A 135 -19.91 11.72 0.80
CA PRO A 135 -20.33 12.96 1.46
C PRO A 135 -19.20 13.70 2.19
N GLN A 136 -18.00 13.11 2.30
CA GLN A 136 -16.90 13.71 3.07
C GLN A 136 -16.18 14.80 2.27
N PRO A 137 -15.58 15.82 2.94
CA PRO A 137 -14.83 16.86 2.26
C PRO A 137 -13.71 16.34 1.37
N GLU A 138 -13.10 15.22 1.73
CA GLU A 138 -12.03 14.55 0.98
C GLU A 138 -12.55 13.76 -0.24
N GLN A 139 -13.87 13.75 -0.46
CA GLN A 139 -14.54 13.06 -1.58
C GLN A 139 -15.13 14.06 -2.59
N ASP A 140 -14.41 15.16 -2.84
CA ASP A 140 -14.80 16.21 -3.79
C ASP A 140 -14.78 15.75 -5.26
N SER A 141 -14.09 14.65 -5.52
CA SER A 141 -13.99 13.99 -6.84
C SER A 141 -13.67 12.49 -6.67
N PRO A 142 -13.71 11.66 -7.74
CA PRO A 142 -13.16 10.33 -7.69
C PRO A 142 -11.67 10.37 -7.36
N HIS A 143 -11.21 9.48 -6.45
CA HIS A 143 -9.84 9.43 -5.93
C HIS A 143 -9.33 7.99 -5.93
N VAL A 144 -8.78 7.56 -7.06
CA VAL A 144 -8.21 6.20 -7.20
C VAL A 144 -6.93 6.10 -6.37
N HIS A 145 -6.95 5.27 -5.33
CA HIS A 145 -5.84 5.19 -4.37
C HIS A 145 -5.05 3.89 -4.44
N PHE A 146 -5.61 2.80 -4.94
CA PHE A 146 -5.01 1.47 -4.95
C PHE A 146 -5.33 0.74 -6.26
N ALA A 147 -4.35 0.02 -6.80
CA ALA A 147 -4.52 -0.85 -7.96
C ALA A 147 -3.54 -2.03 -7.89
N ASP A 148 -4.03 -3.23 -7.57
CA ASP A 148 -3.21 -4.44 -7.44
C ASP A 148 -4.00 -5.69 -7.81
N LEU A 149 -3.37 -6.86 -7.79
CA LEU A 149 -3.97 -8.10 -8.26
C LEU A 149 -4.85 -8.78 -7.21
N THR A 150 -5.97 -9.32 -7.68
CA THR A 150 -6.75 -10.33 -6.97
C THR A 150 -6.04 -11.69 -7.02
N PRO A 151 -6.41 -12.66 -6.15
CA PRO A 151 -5.83 -14.02 -6.19
C PRO A 151 -5.99 -14.73 -7.54
N ASP A 152 -7.07 -14.46 -8.27
CA ASP A 152 -7.38 -15.00 -9.59
C ASP A 152 -6.86 -14.12 -10.75
N GLN A 153 -5.95 -13.17 -10.45
CA GLN A 153 -5.21 -12.37 -11.42
C GLN A 153 -6.03 -11.30 -12.17
N ARG A 154 -7.15 -10.86 -11.63
CA ARG A 154 -7.80 -9.62 -12.04
C ARG A 154 -7.12 -8.42 -11.39
N LEU A 155 -7.40 -7.22 -11.87
CA LEU A 155 -6.99 -5.99 -11.21
C LEU A 155 -8.12 -5.50 -10.31
N VAL A 156 -7.84 -5.30 -9.02
CA VAL A 156 -8.74 -4.65 -8.07
C VAL A 156 -8.27 -3.23 -7.82
N VAL A 157 -9.20 -2.29 -7.88
CA VAL A 157 -8.96 -0.85 -7.75
C VAL A 157 -9.85 -0.29 -6.66
N CYS A 158 -9.27 0.41 -5.70
CA CYS A 158 -10.02 1.16 -4.68
C CYS A 158 -10.09 2.64 -5.06
N ASP A 159 -11.29 3.19 -5.08
CA ASP A 159 -11.56 4.61 -5.27
C ASP A 159 -12.12 5.20 -3.97
N LEU A 160 -11.31 5.99 -3.29
CA LEU A 160 -11.63 6.61 -2.01
C LEU A 160 -12.74 7.66 -2.17
N GLY A 161 -12.69 8.44 -3.24
CA GLY A 161 -13.66 9.50 -3.48
C GLY A 161 -15.07 8.98 -3.75
N MET A 162 -15.17 7.79 -4.35
CA MET A 162 -16.45 7.17 -4.70
C MET A 162 -16.92 6.11 -3.70
N ASP A 163 -16.17 5.79 -2.63
CA ASP A 163 -16.40 4.64 -1.74
C ASP A 163 -16.53 3.33 -2.52
N LEU A 164 -15.73 3.15 -3.54
CA LEU A 164 -15.93 2.11 -4.55
C LEU A 164 -14.72 1.19 -4.66
N VAL A 165 -14.98 -0.10 -4.86
CA VAL A 165 -14.00 -1.08 -5.35
C VAL A 165 -14.45 -1.55 -6.73
N VAL A 166 -13.56 -1.43 -7.73
CA VAL A 166 -13.81 -1.89 -9.10
C VAL A 166 -12.87 -3.03 -9.43
N VAL A 167 -13.39 -4.10 -10.01
CA VAL A 167 -12.59 -5.22 -10.50
C VAL A 167 -12.56 -5.21 -12.02
N TYR A 168 -11.38 -5.40 -12.59
CA TYR A 168 -11.15 -5.43 -14.02
C TYR A 168 -10.54 -6.77 -14.45
N ASP A 169 -11.02 -7.32 -15.55
CA ASP A 169 -10.23 -8.28 -16.33
C ASP A 169 -9.08 -7.54 -17.02
N VAL A 170 -7.93 -8.19 -17.07
CA VAL A 170 -6.71 -7.64 -17.67
C VAL A 170 -6.30 -8.55 -18.82
N SER A 171 -6.30 -8.02 -20.04
CA SER A 171 -5.84 -8.75 -21.21
C SER A 171 -4.30 -8.90 -21.25
N ALA A 172 -3.79 -9.79 -22.09
CA ALA A 172 -2.35 -10.01 -22.22
C ALA A 172 -1.59 -8.77 -22.74
N ASP A 173 -2.25 -7.88 -23.46
CA ASP A 173 -1.70 -6.61 -23.97
C ASP A 173 -1.96 -5.44 -23.01
N GLY A 174 -2.47 -5.72 -21.78
CA GLY A 174 -2.63 -4.74 -20.72
C GLY A 174 -3.85 -3.84 -20.88
N LYS A 175 -4.94 -4.32 -21.52
CA LYS A 175 -6.22 -3.60 -21.57
C LYS A 175 -7.13 -3.99 -20.42
N LEU A 176 -7.84 -3.01 -19.86
CA LEU A 176 -8.75 -3.18 -18.74
C LEU A 176 -10.22 -3.25 -19.22
N THR A 177 -10.96 -4.23 -18.71
CA THR A 177 -12.40 -4.34 -18.88
C THR A 177 -13.06 -4.50 -17.52
N ALA A 178 -13.88 -3.53 -17.09
CA ALA A 178 -14.56 -3.60 -15.80
C ALA A 178 -15.56 -4.76 -15.77
N VAL A 179 -15.48 -5.61 -14.72
CA VAL A 179 -16.35 -6.79 -14.56
C VAL A 179 -17.29 -6.67 -13.38
N SER A 180 -16.86 -6.03 -12.29
CA SER A 180 -17.72 -5.86 -11.12
C SER A 180 -17.43 -4.56 -10.38
N ARG A 181 -18.36 -4.17 -9.51
CA ARG A 181 -18.24 -3.01 -8.62
C ARG A 181 -18.83 -3.35 -7.26
N TYR A 182 -18.14 -2.95 -6.20
CA TYR A 182 -18.63 -3.01 -4.83
C TYR A 182 -18.62 -1.61 -4.23
N LYS A 183 -19.76 -1.16 -3.74
CA LYS A 183 -19.91 0.13 -3.05
C LYS A 183 -19.97 -0.11 -1.55
N SER A 184 -19.04 0.49 -0.80
CA SER A 184 -19.07 0.56 0.65
C SER A 184 -20.12 1.57 1.13
N GLU A 185 -20.32 1.69 2.43
CA GLU A 185 -21.15 2.75 3.02
C GLU A 185 -20.65 4.15 2.64
N ASP A 186 -21.54 5.12 2.58
CA ASP A 186 -21.20 6.50 2.23
C ASP A 186 -20.22 7.10 3.26
N GLY A 187 -19.11 7.67 2.77
CA GLY A 187 -18.06 8.23 3.59
C GLY A 187 -17.05 7.20 4.12
N PHE A 188 -17.07 5.97 3.62
CA PHE A 188 -16.11 4.93 4.00
C PHE A 188 -14.68 5.30 3.60
N GLY A 189 -14.50 5.80 2.38
CA GLY A 189 -13.21 6.15 1.81
C GLY A 189 -12.34 4.92 1.48
N SER A 190 -12.80 4.08 0.55
CA SER A 190 -12.14 2.82 0.15
C SER A 190 -10.69 3.07 -0.29
N ARG A 191 -9.71 2.62 0.51
CA ARG A 191 -8.30 3.00 0.31
C ARG A 191 -7.41 1.87 -0.18
N HIS A 192 -7.30 0.80 0.57
CA HIS A 192 -6.49 -0.38 0.29
C HIS A 192 -7.28 -1.65 0.61
N ILE A 193 -6.97 -2.74 -0.08
CA ILE A 193 -7.60 -4.04 0.13
C ILE A 193 -6.52 -5.13 0.21
N ALA A 194 -6.70 -6.12 1.08
CA ALA A 194 -5.84 -7.28 1.19
C ALA A 194 -6.68 -8.56 1.09
N PHE A 195 -6.19 -9.56 0.37
CA PHE A 195 -6.88 -10.83 0.20
C PHE A 195 -6.37 -11.89 1.15
N HIS A 196 -7.30 -12.66 1.71
CA HIS A 196 -6.95 -13.85 2.47
C HIS A 196 -6.32 -14.91 1.54
N PRO A 197 -5.31 -15.69 1.99
CA PRO A 197 -4.61 -16.69 1.15
C PRO A 197 -5.52 -17.76 0.54
N ASN A 198 -6.73 -18.00 1.11
CA ASN A 198 -7.70 -18.94 0.52
C ASN A 198 -8.38 -18.39 -0.77
N GLY A 199 -8.15 -17.12 -1.13
CA GLY A 199 -8.73 -16.47 -2.31
C GLY A 199 -10.24 -16.20 -2.27
N LYS A 200 -10.91 -16.42 -1.11
CA LYS A 200 -12.36 -16.29 -0.97
C LYS A 200 -12.81 -15.11 -0.13
N TYR A 201 -11.89 -14.47 0.58
CA TYR A 201 -12.17 -13.32 1.43
C TYR A 201 -11.17 -12.21 1.18
N ALA A 202 -11.63 -10.99 1.38
CA ALA A 202 -10.82 -9.79 1.30
C ALA A 202 -11.16 -8.85 2.47
N TYR A 203 -10.22 -7.99 2.80
CA TYR A 203 -10.31 -7.03 3.89
C TYR A 203 -10.05 -5.65 3.32
N LEU A 204 -11.10 -4.83 3.25
CA LEU A 204 -11.08 -3.49 2.69
C LEU A 204 -10.93 -2.45 3.78
N LEU A 205 -9.93 -1.60 3.67
CA LEU A 205 -9.65 -0.53 4.63
C LEU A 205 -10.26 0.79 4.15
N GLY A 206 -11.13 1.37 5.00
CA GLY A 206 -11.70 2.70 4.83
C GLY A 206 -10.85 3.76 5.50
N GLU A 207 -10.25 4.65 4.72
CA GLU A 207 -9.42 5.74 5.24
C GLU A 207 -10.24 6.71 6.09
N LEU A 208 -11.35 7.20 5.53
CA LEU A 208 -12.12 8.30 6.12
C LEU A 208 -12.96 7.84 7.32
N SER A 209 -13.50 6.62 7.24
CA SER A 209 -14.30 6.03 8.31
C SER A 209 -13.50 5.39 9.43
N SER A 210 -12.18 5.14 9.22
CA SER A 210 -11.34 4.34 10.13
C SER A 210 -11.97 2.98 10.44
N LYS A 211 -12.46 2.31 9.40
CA LYS A 211 -13.13 1.01 9.49
C LYS A 211 -12.46 -0.01 8.56
N LEU A 212 -12.63 -1.27 8.92
CA LEU A 212 -12.26 -2.44 8.15
C LEU A 212 -13.53 -3.20 7.77
N GLU A 213 -13.78 -3.41 6.48
CA GLU A 213 -14.81 -4.31 5.97
C GLU A 213 -14.23 -5.67 5.65
N VAL A 214 -14.88 -6.73 6.13
CA VAL A 214 -14.66 -8.11 5.70
C VAL A 214 -15.62 -8.40 4.55
N LEU A 215 -15.06 -8.82 3.43
CA LEU A 215 -15.79 -9.09 2.20
C LEU A 215 -15.58 -10.54 1.75
N GLN A 216 -16.63 -11.22 1.37
CA GLN A 216 -16.53 -12.47 0.63
C GLN A 216 -16.29 -12.15 -0.86
N TYR A 217 -15.29 -12.77 -1.47
CA TYR A 217 -14.93 -12.61 -2.86
C TYR A 217 -15.32 -13.82 -3.69
N ASN A 218 -15.99 -13.59 -4.81
CA ASN A 218 -16.35 -14.62 -5.79
C ASN A 218 -15.42 -14.49 -7.01
N ALA A 219 -14.45 -15.38 -7.13
CA ALA A 219 -13.50 -15.41 -8.24
C ALA A 219 -14.15 -15.75 -9.60
N THR A 220 -15.39 -16.28 -9.64
CA THR A 220 -16.06 -16.59 -10.91
C THR A 220 -16.42 -15.33 -11.69
N ASP A 221 -16.89 -14.30 -10.99
CA ASP A 221 -17.39 -13.07 -11.58
C ASP A 221 -16.77 -11.79 -11.00
N GLY A 222 -15.80 -11.93 -10.08
CA GLY A 222 -15.08 -10.82 -9.45
C GLY A 222 -15.92 -10.02 -8.46
N THR A 223 -17.07 -10.52 -8.00
CA THR A 223 -17.97 -9.78 -7.11
C THR A 223 -17.57 -9.90 -5.64
N PHE A 224 -17.97 -8.89 -4.85
CA PHE A 224 -17.83 -8.87 -3.39
C PHE A 224 -19.19 -8.86 -2.71
N SER A 225 -19.28 -9.54 -1.55
CA SER A 225 -20.41 -9.48 -0.64
C SER A 225 -19.95 -9.11 0.76
N HIS A 226 -20.61 -8.15 1.40
CA HIS A 226 -20.27 -7.69 2.75
C HIS A 226 -20.55 -8.79 3.79
N VAL A 227 -19.62 -8.93 4.75
CA VAL A 227 -19.72 -9.89 5.87
C VAL A 227 -19.72 -9.15 7.21
N GLN A 228 -18.76 -8.25 7.44
CA GLN A 228 -18.58 -7.55 8.72
C GLN A 228 -17.98 -6.17 8.48
N THR A 229 -18.31 -5.22 9.37
CA THR A 229 -17.59 -3.96 9.51
C THR A 229 -17.13 -3.79 10.96
N ILE A 230 -15.86 -3.40 11.17
CA ILE A 230 -15.28 -3.15 12.50
C ILE A 230 -14.41 -1.89 12.45
N LYS A 231 -14.33 -1.13 13.55
CA LYS A 231 -13.43 0.02 13.66
C LYS A 231 -11.97 -0.40 13.81
N THR A 232 -11.06 0.42 13.29
CA THR A 232 -9.60 0.26 13.45
C THR A 232 -9.05 1.11 14.60
N ILE A 233 -9.88 1.94 15.20
CA ILE A 233 -9.58 2.85 16.32
C ILE A 233 -10.57 2.63 17.47
N PRO A 234 -10.27 3.05 18.70
CA PRO A 234 -11.19 2.97 19.83
C PRO A 234 -12.51 3.73 19.58
N ASP A 235 -13.60 3.26 20.19
CA ASP A 235 -14.93 3.85 20.02
C ASP A 235 -15.02 5.28 20.58
N ASP A 236 -14.21 5.61 21.57
CA ASP A 236 -14.13 6.91 22.22
C ASP A 236 -13.12 7.87 21.56
N TRP A 237 -12.46 7.45 20.50
CA TRP A 237 -11.58 8.34 19.72
C TRP A 237 -12.40 9.39 18.96
N THR A 238 -12.15 10.67 19.25
CA THR A 238 -12.92 11.80 18.67
C THR A 238 -12.09 12.74 17.80
N ALA A 239 -10.75 12.62 17.85
CA ALA A 239 -9.88 13.42 16.99
C ALA A 239 -9.87 12.87 15.54
N HIS A 240 -9.34 13.68 14.62
CA HIS A 240 -9.14 13.21 13.24
C HIS A 240 -8.28 11.96 13.20
N ASN A 241 -8.68 11.00 12.37
CA ASN A 241 -7.89 9.80 12.05
C ASN A 241 -8.13 9.40 10.60
N GLY A 242 -7.08 8.94 9.94
CA GLY A 242 -7.15 8.35 8.62
C GLY A 242 -6.46 6.99 8.61
N ALA A 243 -7.21 5.90 8.51
CA ALA A 243 -6.59 4.58 8.35
C ALA A 243 -5.80 4.53 7.04
N ALA A 244 -4.63 3.86 7.03
CA ALA A 244 -3.72 3.99 5.89
C ALA A 244 -3.35 2.65 5.25
N ALA A 245 -2.47 1.88 5.83
CA ALA A 245 -2.01 0.62 5.27
C ALA A 245 -2.72 -0.58 5.89
N ILE A 246 -2.83 -1.65 5.12
CA ILE A 246 -3.29 -2.95 5.57
C ILE A 246 -2.34 -4.03 5.08
N ARG A 247 -1.99 -4.97 5.96
CA ARG A 247 -1.24 -6.18 5.63
C ARG A 247 -1.84 -7.38 6.35
N LEU A 248 -1.79 -8.52 5.68
CA LEU A 248 -2.21 -9.81 6.24
C LEU A 248 -0.98 -10.69 6.45
N SER A 249 -0.96 -11.50 7.53
CA SER A 249 0.06 -12.53 7.68
C SER A 249 -0.10 -13.62 6.60
N LYS A 250 0.99 -14.26 6.19
CA LYS A 250 1.00 -15.27 5.11
C LYS A 250 0.08 -16.46 5.38
N ASP A 251 -0.09 -16.81 6.67
CA ASP A 251 -0.99 -17.86 7.10
C ASP A 251 -2.47 -17.43 7.17
N GLY A 252 -2.74 -16.14 6.93
CA GLY A 252 -4.09 -15.57 6.95
C GLY A 252 -4.70 -15.36 8.33
N LYS A 253 -3.96 -15.59 9.42
CA LYS A 253 -4.53 -15.53 10.77
C LYS A 253 -4.62 -14.12 11.36
N PHE A 254 -3.79 -13.18 10.91
CA PHE A 254 -3.72 -11.85 11.51
C PHE A 254 -3.69 -10.75 10.46
N ILE A 255 -4.40 -9.66 10.76
CA ILE A 255 -4.44 -8.44 9.94
C ILE A 255 -3.86 -7.30 10.77
N TYR A 256 -3.08 -6.47 10.11
CA TYR A 256 -2.48 -5.26 10.65
C TYR A 256 -2.96 -4.06 9.85
N THR A 257 -3.36 -2.98 10.54
CA THR A 257 -3.73 -1.70 9.91
C THR A 257 -3.06 -0.54 10.62
N SER A 258 -2.65 0.49 9.89
CA SER A 258 -2.10 1.71 10.48
C SER A 258 -3.12 2.84 10.52
N ASN A 259 -3.08 3.66 11.58
CA ASN A 259 -3.98 4.75 11.87
C ASN A 259 -3.21 6.06 12.03
N ARG A 260 -3.43 7.01 11.11
CA ARG A 260 -2.80 8.33 11.11
C ARG A 260 -3.68 9.33 11.88
N GLY A 261 -3.28 9.67 13.04
CA GLY A 261 -4.02 10.49 14.03
C GLY A 261 -3.99 9.81 15.38
N GLU A 262 -4.55 8.60 15.54
CA GLU A 262 -4.34 7.75 16.71
C GLU A 262 -2.86 7.30 16.80
N ASN A 263 -2.18 7.24 15.67
CA ASN A 263 -0.76 6.90 15.55
C ASN A 263 -0.44 5.50 16.08
N THR A 264 -1.22 4.52 15.62
CA THR A 264 -1.13 3.12 16.04
C THR A 264 -1.05 2.14 14.87
N ILE A 265 -0.60 0.91 15.18
CA ILE A 265 -0.92 -0.30 14.43
C ILE A 265 -2.02 -1.04 15.19
N ALA A 266 -3.18 -1.22 14.57
CA ALA A 266 -4.24 -2.09 15.08
C ALA A 266 -4.07 -3.50 14.53
N VAL A 267 -4.18 -4.50 15.40
CA VAL A 267 -4.03 -5.92 15.09
C VAL A 267 -5.35 -6.64 15.27
N PHE A 268 -5.72 -7.43 14.27
CA PHE A 268 -6.94 -8.22 14.28
C PHE A 268 -6.61 -9.70 14.08
N GLU A 269 -7.31 -10.55 14.81
CA GLU A 269 -7.30 -12.01 14.62
C GLU A 269 -8.43 -12.41 13.68
N VAL A 270 -8.12 -13.18 12.65
CA VAL A 270 -9.11 -13.75 11.72
C VAL A 270 -9.75 -14.97 12.38
N GLN A 271 -11.08 -14.97 12.48
CA GLN A 271 -11.85 -16.04 13.09
C GLN A 271 -12.10 -17.19 12.10
N PRO A 272 -12.55 -18.38 12.56
CA PRO A 272 -12.82 -19.52 11.68
C PRO A 272 -13.88 -19.27 10.58
N ASP A 273 -14.76 -18.30 10.78
CA ASP A 273 -15.77 -17.85 9.81
C ASP A 273 -15.28 -16.66 8.94
N PHE A 274 -13.98 -16.33 9.05
CA PHE A 274 -13.30 -15.23 8.37
C PHE A 274 -13.71 -13.82 8.81
N THR A 275 -14.60 -13.69 9.81
CA THR A 275 -14.77 -12.42 10.52
C THR A 275 -13.49 -12.08 11.29
N VAL A 276 -13.38 -10.85 11.78
CA VAL A 276 -12.18 -10.41 12.50
C VAL A 276 -12.52 -9.88 13.89
N LYS A 277 -11.57 -10.07 14.81
CA LYS A 277 -11.65 -9.56 16.17
C LYS A 277 -10.42 -8.71 16.46
N HIS A 278 -10.61 -7.49 16.93
CA HIS A 278 -9.50 -6.64 17.40
C HIS A 278 -8.84 -7.25 18.64
N ILE A 279 -7.50 -7.34 18.64
CA ILE A 279 -6.73 -7.98 19.72
C ILE A 279 -5.64 -7.06 20.30
N GLN A 280 -5.24 -6.01 19.58
CA GLN A 280 -4.23 -5.06 20.06
C GLN A 280 -4.31 -3.75 19.26
N SER A 281 -4.11 -2.60 19.92
CA SER A 281 -3.59 -1.36 19.33
C SER A 281 -2.26 -1.03 19.99
N ILE A 282 -1.23 -0.73 19.21
CA ILE A 282 0.11 -0.39 19.71
C ILE A 282 0.59 0.91 19.07
N SER A 283 1.11 1.83 19.89
CA SER A 283 1.68 3.10 19.43
C SER A 283 2.78 2.89 18.39
N THR A 284 2.85 3.73 17.36
CA THR A 284 3.95 3.74 16.39
C THR A 284 5.15 4.57 16.86
N GLU A 285 5.11 5.13 18.07
CA GLU A 285 6.19 5.96 18.64
C GLU A 285 6.63 7.07 17.66
N GLY A 286 5.68 7.57 16.88
CA GLY A 286 5.85 8.61 15.89
C GLY A 286 4.52 9.16 15.41
N ASP A 287 4.55 10.10 14.48
CA ASP A 287 3.37 10.78 13.97
C ASP A 287 3.08 10.40 12.52
N PHE A 288 1.82 10.06 12.26
CA PHE A 288 1.27 9.80 10.95
C PHE A 288 1.84 8.52 10.27
N PRO A 289 1.62 7.31 10.85
CA PRO A 289 2.11 6.04 10.30
C PRO A 289 1.38 5.70 8.99
N ARG A 290 2.01 6.03 7.85
CA ARG A 290 1.38 5.91 6.54
C ARG A 290 1.47 4.52 5.94
N ASP A 291 2.59 3.82 6.17
CA ASP A 291 2.79 2.45 5.68
C ASP A 291 3.66 1.64 6.66
N PHE A 292 3.59 0.35 6.54
CA PHE A 292 4.42 -0.61 7.25
C PHE A 292 4.52 -1.90 6.43
N ASN A 293 5.51 -2.74 6.75
CA ASN A 293 5.58 -4.09 6.18
C ASN A 293 6.14 -5.09 7.18
N LEU A 294 5.80 -6.36 6.96
CA LEU A 294 6.37 -7.48 7.70
C LEU A 294 7.70 -7.90 7.07
N SER A 295 8.61 -8.46 7.88
CA SER A 295 9.82 -9.13 7.41
C SER A 295 9.50 -10.36 6.55
N SER A 296 10.49 -10.92 5.87
CA SER A 296 10.28 -12.07 4.98
C SER A 296 9.78 -13.32 5.70
N ASP A 297 10.21 -13.52 6.94
CA ASP A 297 9.77 -14.58 7.86
C ASP A 297 8.62 -14.16 8.78
N GLU A 298 8.18 -12.87 8.65
CA GLU A 298 7.14 -12.26 9.47
C GLU A 298 7.43 -12.16 10.98
N SER A 299 8.69 -12.31 11.38
CA SER A 299 9.10 -12.15 12.79
C SER A 299 9.12 -10.68 13.21
N PHE A 300 9.20 -9.73 12.25
CA PHE A 300 9.27 -8.31 12.52
C PHE A 300 8.25 -7.53 11.69
N LEU A 301 7.85 -6.37 12.22
CA LEU A 301 7.08 -5.35 11.52
C LEU A 301 7.86 -4.03 11.58
N LEU A 302 8.08 -3.42 10.40
CA LEU A 302 8.70 -2.11 10.24
C LEU A 302 7.63 -1.10 9.85
N ALA A 303 7.42 -0.09 10.71
CA ALA A 303 6.47 1.02 10.46
C ALA A 303 7.20 2.31 10.10
N SER A 304 6.57 3.12 9.23
CA SER A 304 7.07 4.41 8.78
C SER A 304 6.16 5.56 9.23
N ASN A 305 6.71 6.52 9.98
CA ASN A 305 5.99 7.67 10.54
C ASN A 305 6.34 8.93 9.75
N GLN A 306 5.42 9.36 8.89
CA GLN A 306 5.63 10.41 7.88
C GLN A 306 6.04 11.76 8.47
N ASN A 307 5.35 12.19 9.54
CA ASN A 307 5.48 13.56 10.05
C ASN A 307 6.61 13.71 11.07
N SER A 308 6.95 12.63 11.76
CA SER A 308 8.05 12.58 12.75
C SER A 308 9.38 12.12 12.15
N ASP A 309 9.43 11.84 10.84
CA ASP A 309 10.66 11.51 10.11
C ASP A 309 11.41 10.32 10.73
N ASN A 310 10.68 9.29 11.20
CA ASN A 310 11.28 8.12 11.86
C ASN A 310 10.62 6.79 11.46
N LEU A 311 11.35 5.72 11.71
CA LEU A 311 10.90 4.34 11.60
C LEU A 311 10.81 3.71 12.98
N THR A 312 9.92 2.73 13.11
CA THR A 312 9.70 1.95 14.34
C THR A 312 9.68 0.47 14.01
N LEU A 313 10.42 -0.31 14.78
CA LEU A 313 10.55 -1.77 14.62
C LEU A 313 9.84 -2.48 15.77
N TYR A 314 9.07 -3.50 15.41
CA TYR A 314 8.40 -4.39 16.35
C TYR A 314 8.81 -5.83 16.11
N LYS A 315 8.86 -6.62 17.20
CA LYS A 315 8.81 -8.07 17.14
C LYS A 315 7.35 -8.52 17.04
N ARG A 316 7.08 -9.45 16.15
CA ARG A 316 5.79 -10.10 16.00
C ARG A 316 5.82 -11.47 16.63
N ASP A 317 4.85 -11.76 17.48
CA ASP A 317 4.58 -13.10 17.98
C ASP A 317 3.81 -13.91 16.92
N PRO A 318 4.33 -15.03 16.41
CA PRO A 318 3.69 -15.79 15.34
C PRO A 318 2.38 -16.47 15.76
N ASP A 319 2.23 -16.81 17.06
CA ASP A 319 1.07 -17.55 17.56
C ASP A 319 -0.09 -16.63 17.92
N THR A 320 0.19 -15.44 18.42
CA THR A 320 -0.82 -14.48 18.87
C THR A 320 -1.00 -13.29 17.93
N GLY A 321 -0.11 -13.11 16.92
CA GLY A 321 -0.08 -11.96 16.02
C GLY A 321 0.32 -10.64 16.69
N LYS A 322 0.49 -10.60 18.01
CA LYS A 322 0.76 -9.38 18.76
C LYS A 322 2.17 -8.84 18.50
N LEU A 323 2.26 -7.52 18.62
CA LEU A 323 3.48 -6.76 18.40
C LEU A 323 4.07 -6.30 19.75
N VAL A 324 5.41 -6.35 19.84
CA VAL A 324 6.18 -5.81 20.95
C VAL A 324 7.21 -4.83 20.39
N LEU A 325 7.26 -3.61 20.92
CA LEU A 325 8.22 -2.59 20.50
C LEU A 325 9.66 -3.05 20.76
N LEU A 326 10.50 -2.95 19.73
CA LEU A 326 11.95 -3.23 19.83
C LEU A 326 12.77 -1.94 19.72
N GLN A 327 12.53 -1.15 18.67
CA GLN A 327 13.32 0.04 18.39
C GLN A 327 12.43 1.16 17.88
N LYS A 328 12.67 2.39 18.32
CA LYS A 328 11.98 3.60 17.89
C LYS A 328 12.99 4.70 17.53
N ASP A 329 12.49 5.81 17.02
CA ASP A 329 13.26 7.00 16.69
C ASP A 329 14.43 6.75 15.72
N VAL A 330 14.28 5.73 14.83
CA VAL A 330 15.25 5.49 13.76
C VAL A 330 15.04 6.52 12.67
N ALA A 331 15.96 7.45 12.52
CA ALA A 331 15.82 8.57 11.58
C ALA A 331 15.69 8.10 10.13
N CYS A 332 14.62 8.51 9.46
CA CYS A 332 14.39 8.33 8.03
C CYS A 332 13.49 9.49 7.56
N PRO A 333 13.94 10.37 6.66
CA PRO A 333 13.19 11.57 6.33
C PRO A 333 11.95 11.24 5.48
N GLU A 334 10.79 11.77 5.88
CA GLU A 334 9.51 11.75 5.18
C GLU A 334 9.06 10.35 4.68
N PRO A 335 9.15 9.28 5.50
CA PRO A 335 8.92 7.91 5.06
C PRO A 335 7.41 7.65 4.90
N VAL A 336 6.98 7.11 3.74
CA VAL A 336 5.55 6.92 3.41
C VAL A 336 5.20 5.58 2.76
N CYS A 337 6.20 4.77 2.42
CA CYS A 337 6.04 3.45 1.83
C CYS A 337 7.14 2.53 2.34
N VAL A 338 6.81 1.29 2.67
CA VAL A 338 7.76 0.27 3.16
C VAL A 338 7.64 -0.99 2.31
N GLN A 339 8.69 -1.34 1.54
CA GLN A 339 8.71 -2.54 0.71
C GLN A 339 9.93 -3.41 1.03
N ARG A 340 9.74 -4.73 1.01
CA ARG A 340 10.87 -5.68 1.14
C ARG A 340 11.75 -5.64 -0.11
N PHE A 341 13.07 -5.84 0.10
CA PHE A 341 14.06 -5.78 -0.98
C PHE A 341 14.97 -7.00 -1.05
#